data_c472c6c9a23703fb73d6eef7f4da2d79
#
_entry.id   c472c6c9a23703fb73d6eef7f4da2d79
#
_cell.length_a   1.000
_cell.length_b   1.000
_cell.length_c   1.000
_cell.angle_alpha   90.00
_cell.angle_beta   90.00
_cell.angle_gamma   90.00
#
_symmetry.space_group_name_H-M   'P 1'
#
loop_
_entity.id
_entity.type
_entity.pdbx_description
1 polymer ?
#
loop_
_entity_poly.entity_id
_entity_poly.type
_entity_poly.pdbx_seq_one_letter_code
_entity_poly.pdbx_strand_id
1 'polypeptide(L)'
;MIAAAFLVSMAPKAMAQEVKTLTPQMRTETGTIEAIEAASRTVTLKKADGTYVMTVAGPDIKRFAELKVGDKVSARFYETVVVRLKKPGEPDVNTADKKVTPSDTVLPGGTKAKQRTITATITAIDPALPSITFSGPNGWKYTSKVADKEALAKVKVGDKVDITYTEALMVSVK
;
A
#
# COMPACT_ATOMS: atom_id res chain seq x y z
N MET A 1 10.90 65.43 6.92
CA MET A 1 11.53 64.11 7.19
C MET A 1 10.41 63.08 7.25
N ILE A 2 10.28 62.25 6.21
CA ILE A 2 9.26 61.21 6.12
C ILE A 2 9.99 59.88 6.34
N ALA A 3 9.72 59.23 7.47
CA ALA A 3 10.27 57.91 7.79
C ALA A 3 9.40 56.87 7.12
N ALA A 4 9.93 56.14 6.13
CA ALA A 4 9.30 55.01 5.53
C ALA A 4 9.60 53.76 6.38
N ALA A 5 8.58 53.19 7.02
CA ALA A 5 8.66 51.91 7.73
C ALA A 5 8.57 50.77 6.73
N PHE A 6 9.66 50.07 6.53
CA PHE A 6 9.68 48.79 5.78
C PHE A 6 9.06 47.69 6.64
N LEU A 7 7.85 47.28 6.30
CA LEU A 7 7.25 46.03 6.80
C LEU A 7 7.91 44.85 6.08
N VAL A 8 8.83 44.17 6.76
CA VAL A 8 9.35 42.89 6.30
C VAL A 8 8.27 41.84 6.55
N SER A 9 7.57 41.44 5.49
CA SER A 9 6.65 40.33 5.48
C SER A 9 7.45 39.02 5.62
N MET A 10 7.50 38.45 6.83
CA MET A 10 7.97 37.08 7.02
C MET A 10 6.90 36.12 6.50
N ALA A 11 7.05 35.68 5.27
CA ALA A 11 6.28 34.54 4.77
C ALA A 11 6.63 33.28 5.60
N PRO A 12 5.63 32.54 6.11
CA PRO A 12 5.90 31.29 6.81
C PRO A 12 6.56 30.32 5.83
N LYS A 13 7.78 29.87 6.16
CA LYS A 13 8.41 28.74 5.45
C LYS A 13 7.45 27.57 5.52
N ALA A 14 6.91 27.16 4.38
CA ALA A 14 6.16 25.92 4.26
C ALA A 14 7.09 24.78 4.65
N MET A 15 6.92 24.25 5.85
CA MET A 15 7.60 23.04 6.29
C MET A 15 7.14 21.93 5.36
N ALA A 16 8.09 21.35 4.62
CA ALA A 16 7.81 20.19 3.80
C ALA A 16 7.26 19.07 4.71
N GLN A 17 6.08 18.55 4.36
CA GLN A 17 5.50 17.42 5.07
C GLN A 17 6.41 16.21 4.89
N GLU A 18 6.93 15.67 5.98
CA GLU A 18 7.76 14.46 5.93
C GLU A 18 6.84 13.27 5.64
N VAL A 19 7.04 12.68 4.47
CA VAL A 19 6.38 11.44 4.06
C VAL A 19 7.34 10.30 4.37
N LYS A 20 6.92 9.37 5.19
CA LYS A 20 7.70 8.17 5.49
C LYS A 20 7.02 6.93 4.93
N THR A 21 7.73 6.21 4.10
CA THR A 21 7.34 4.88 3.64
C THR A 21 7.83 3.85 4.66
N LEU A 22 6.92 3.08 5.23
CA LEU A 22 7.27 1.90 6.01
C LEU A 22 7.80 0.84 5.04
N THR A 23 8.74 0.01 5.49
CA THR A 23 9.43 -0.97 4.63
C THR A 23 8.45 -1.74 3.75
N PRO A 24 8.58 -1.65 2.42
CA PRO A 24 7.73 -2.39 1.51
C PRO A 24 7.88 -3.89 1.75
N GLN A 25 6.77 -4.60 1.81
CA GLN A 25 6.78 -6.06 1.85
C GLN A 25 6.49 -6.60 0.46
N MET A 26 7.38 -7.44 -0.03
CA MET A 26 7.19 -8.14 -1.30
C MET A 26 7.26 -9.64 -1.05
N ARG A 27 6.22 -10.35 -1.44
CA ARG A 27 6.14 -11.81 -1.38
C ARG A 27 5.89 -12.34 -2.79
N THR A 28 6.66 -13.33 -3.19
CA THR A 28 6.48 -14.01 -4.47
C THR A 28 6.04 -15.44 -4.20
N GLU A 29 4.93 -15.83 -4.82
CA GLU A 29 4.42 -17.20 -4.84
C GLU A 29 4.54 -17.70 -6.27
N THR A 30 4.98 -18.94 -6.44
CA THR A 30 5.11 -19.58 -7.76
C THR A 30 4.36 -20.91 -7.75
N GLY A 31 3.81 -21.26 -8.91
CA GLY A 31 3.13 -22.53 -9.11
C GLY A 31 3.08 -22.91 -10.58
N THR A 32 2.70 -24.15 -10.83
CA THR A 32 2.44 -24.65 -12.19
C THR A 32 0.94 -24.86 -12.35
N ILE A 33 0.39 -24.49 -13.48
CA ILE A 33 -1.02 -24.74 -13.79
C ILE A 33 -1.24 -26.24 -13.99
N GLU A 34 -2.07 -26.84 -13.15
CA GLU A 34 -2.45 -28.26 -13.25
C GLU A 34 -3.83 -28.47 -13.90
N ALA A 35 -4.74 -27.50 -13.74
CA ALA A 35 -6.05 -27.53 -14.38
C ALA A 35 -6.59 -26.13 -14.64
N ILE A 36 -7.38 -25.99 -15.69
CA ILE A 36 -8.08 -24.78 -16.07
C ILE A 36 -9.54 -25.12 -16.36
N GLU A 37 -10.45 -24.46 -15.66
CA GLU A 37 -11.87 -24.50 -15.95
C GLU A 37 -12.27 -23.17 -16.61
N ALA A 38 -12.46 -23.21 -17.92
CA ALA A 38 -12.65 -22.00 -18.71
C ALA A 38 -13.98 -21.27 -18.37
N ALA A 39 -15.03 -22.03 -18.10
CA ALA A 39 -16.38 -21.48 -17.84
C ALA A 39 -16.42 -20.64 -16.56
N SER A 40 -15.79 -21.11 -15.48
CA SER A 40 -15.70 -20.43 -14.20
C SER A 40 -14.45 -19.55 -14.08
N ARG A 41 -13.56 -19.61 -15.06
CA ARG A 41 -12.20 -19.01 -15.01
C ARG A 41 -11.38 -19.49 -13.81
N THR A 42 -11.64 -20.71 -13.35
CA THR A 42 -10.90 -21.28 -12.22
C THR A 42 -9.61 -21.93 -12.71
N VAL A 43 -8.51 -21.64 -12.01
CA VAL A 43 -7.20 -22.21 -12.25
C VAL A 43 -6.74 -22.95 -11.00
N THR A 44 -6.32 -24.19 -11.16
CA THR A 44 -5.67 -24.97 -10.11
C THR A 44 -4.16 -24.89 -10.30
N LEU A 45 -3.48 -24.38 -9.29
CA LEU A 45 -2.03 -24.22 -9.25
C LEU A 45 -1.44 -25.23 -8.28
N LYS A 46 -0.38 -25.90 -8.71
CA LYS A 46 0.48 -26.73 -7.86
C LYS A 46 1.70 -25.92 -7.46
N LYS A 47 1.89 -25.73 -6.16
CA LYS A 47 3.06 -25.06 -5.61
C LYS A 47 4.30 -25.96 -5.58
N ALA A 48 5.48 -25.38 -5.34
CA ALA A 48 6.73 -26.11 -5.22
C ALA A 48 6.75 -27.11 -4.04
N ASP A 49 5.97 -26.83 -2.98
CA ASP A 49 5.80 -27.71 -1.83
C ASP A 49 4.82 -28.87 -2.07
N GLY A 50 4.27 -28.99 -3.29
CA GLY A 50 3.29 -30.00 -3.68
C GLY A 50 1.85 -29.66 -3.30
N THR A 51 1.60 -28.58 -2.60
CA THR A 51 0.23 -28.14 -2.26
C THR A 51 -0.49 -27.55 -3.46
N TYR A 52 -1.82 -27.64 -3.46
CA TYR A 52 -2.67 -27.11 -4.51
C TYR A 52 -3.43 -25.88 -4.04
N VAL A 53 -3.55 -24.89 -4.93
CA VAL A 53 -4.35 -23.71 -4.71
C VAL A 53 -5.30 -23.52 -5.88
N MET A 54 -6.60 -23.40 -5.60
CA MET A 54 -7.59 -23.01 -6.59
C MET A 54 -7.85 -21.52 -6.49
N THR A 55 -7.84 -20.84 -7.62
CA THR A 55 -8.11 -19.42 -7.70
C THR A 55 -8.95 -19.08 -8.94
N VAL A 56 -9.81 -18.08 -8.82
CA VAL A 56 -10.57 -17.56 -9.95
C VAL A 56 -9.81 -16.41 -10.59
N ALA A 57 -9.47 -16.56 -11.85
CA ALA A 57 -8.85 -15.51 -12.62
C ALA A 57 -9.84 -14.36 -12.88
N GLY A 58 -9.55 -13.19 -12.32
CA GLY A 58 -10.42 -12.03 -12.47
C GLY A 58 -10.55 -11.56 -13.93
N PRO A 59 -11.56 -10.71 -14.22
CA PRO A 59 -11.78 -10.18 -15.57
C PRO A 59 -10.62 -9.35 -16.10
N ASP A 60 -9.75 -8.87 -15.20
CA ASP A 60 -8.58 -8.07 -15.55
C ASP A 60 -7.46 -8.90 -16.23
N ILE A 61 -7.53 -10.25 -16.14
CA ILE A 61 -6.63 -11.15 -16.88
C ILE A 61 -7.21 -11.35 -18.28
N LYS A 62 -6.92 -10.40 -19.18
CA LYS A 62 -7.51 -10.35 -20.53
C LYS A 62 -7.15 -11.57 -21.38
N ARG A 63 -5.92 -12.07 -21.21
CA ARG A 63 -5.39 -13.19 -22.01
C ARG A 63 -5.57 -14.55 -21.31
N PHE A 64 -6.63 -14.70 -20.51
CA PHE A 64 -6.93 -15.94 -19.78
C PHE A 64 -7.05 -17.16 -20.71
N ALA A 65 -7.62 -16.96 -21.91
CA ALA A 65 -7.80 -18.05 -22.89
C ALA A 65 -6.48 -18.61 -23.46
N GLU A 66 -5.37 -17.91 -23.24
CA GLU A 66 -4.06 -18.35 -23.69
C GLU A 66 -3.31 -19.20 -22.65
N LEU A 67 -3.84 -19.29 -21.44
CA LEU A 67 -3.28 -20.12 -20.36
C LEU A 67 -3.37 -21.61 -20.71
N LYS A 68 -2.34 -22.35 -20.39
CA LYS A 68 -2.25 -23.79 -20.64
C LYS A 68 -1.84 -24.52 -19.36
N VAL A 69 -2.26 -25.77 -19.25
CA VAL A 69 -1.73 -26.71 -18.26
C VAL A 69 -0.23 -26.86 -18.48
N GLY A 70 0.56 -26.78 -17.43
CA GLY A 70 2.02 -26.78 -17.47
C GLY A 70 2.65 -25.38 -17.43
N ASP A 71 1.90 -24.31 -17.68
CA ASP A 71 2.44 -22.96 -17.58
C ASP A 71 2.87 -22.64 -16.15
N LYS A 72 3.99 -21.93 -16.03
CA LYS A 72 4.49 -21.46 -14.74
C LYS A 72 3.90 -20.09 -14.42
N VAL A 73 3.23 -19.99 -13.29
CA VAL A 73 2.64 -18.76 -12.78
C VAL A 73 3.49 -18.20 -11.65
N SER A 74 3.78 -16.92 -11.72
CA SER A 74 4.37 -16.16 -10.62
C SER A 74 3.42 -15.06 -10.18
N ALA A 75 3.02 -15.09 -8.93
CA ALA A 75 2.22 -14.06 -8.29
C ALA A 75 3.12 -13.28 -7.33
N ARG A 76 3.25 -11.99 -7.56
CA ARG A 76 3.98 -11.06 -6.70
C ARG A 76 2.99 -10.20 -5.95
N PHE A 77 3.03 -10.30 -4.64
CA PHE A 77 2.29 -9.44 -3.72
C PHE A 77 3.21 -8.32 -3.28
N TYR A 78 2.75 -7.10 -3.42
CA TYR A 78 3.46 -5.91 -3.01
C TYR A 78 2.57 -5.11 -2.07
N GLU A 79 3.06 -4.82 -0.88
CA GLU A 79 2.36 -4.01 0.11
C GLU A 79 3.24 -2.84 0.52
N THR A 80 2.69 -1.64 0.50
CA THR A 80 3.35 -0.48 1.08
C THR A 80 2.40 0.26 1.99
N VAL A 81 2.98 0.81 3.05
CA VAL A 81 2.30 1.74 3.95
C VAL A 81 3.10 3.03 3.96
N VAL A 82 2.48 4.10 3.51
CA VAL A 82 3.04 5.44 3.54
C VAL A 82 2.32 6.24 4.61
N VAL A 83 3.07 6.80 5.55
CA VAL A 83 2.54 7.65 6.64
C VAL A 83 2.98 9.08 6.39
N ARG A 84 2.02 9.99 6.33
CA ARG A 84 2.23 11.42 6.16
C ARG A 84 1.70 12.17 7.38
N LEU A 85 2.53 12.98 8.03
CA LEU A 85 2.08 13.86 9.10
C LEU A 85 1.18 14.96 8.51
N LYS A 86 0.00 15.14 9.08
CA LYS A 86 -0.96 16.18 8.67
C LYS A 86 -0.59 17.53 9.28
N LYS A 87 -0.87 18.59 8.52
CA LYS A 87 -0.84 19.94 9.08
C LYS A 87 -2.07 20.19 9.94
N PRO A 88 -1.97 21.05 10.96
CA PRO A 88 -3.14 21.48 11.71
C PRO A 88 -4.21 22.05 10.77
N GLY A 89 -5.46 21.61 10.95
CA GLY A 89 -6.60 22.08 10.17
C GLY A 89 -6.83 21.37 8.82
N GLU A 90 -5.95 20.45 8.40
CA GLU A 90 -6.23 19.63 7.20
C GLU A 90 -7.43 18.70 7.45
N PRO A 91 -8.38 18.61 6.49
CA PRO A 91 -9.56 17.75 6.64
C PRO A 91 -9.17 16.28 6.66
N ASP A 92 -9.90 15.48 7.46
CA ASP A 92 -9.69 14.05 7.54
C ASP A 92 -10.05 13.36 6.21
N VAL A 93 -9.27 12.35 5.85
CA VAL A 93 -9.42 11.59 4.61
C VAL A 93 -9.84 10.17 4.93
N ASN A 94 -10.83 9.67 4.20
CA ASN A 94 -11.21 8.26 4.21
C ASN A 94 -11.63 7.89 2.79
N THR A 95 -10.66 7.54 1.95
CA THR A 95 -10.92 7.19 0.56
C THR A 95 -11.22 5.70 0.42
N ALA A 96 -12.18 5.39 -0.42
CA ALA A 96 -12.37 4.03 -0.90
C ALA A 96 -11.21 3.60 -1.82
N ASP A 97 -11.02 2.29 -1.94
CA ASP A 97 -9.97 1.70 -2.77
C ASP A 97 -10.04 2.23 -4.22
N LYS A 98 -8.95 2.82 -4.69
CA LYS A 98 -8.79 3.15 -6.11
C LYS A 98 -8.26 1.92 -6.84
N LYS A 99 -8.98 1.51 -7.89
CA LYS A 99 -8.50 0.50 -8.84
C LYS A 99 -7.38 1.10 -9.68
N VAL A 100 -6.24 0.41 -9.77
CA VAL A 100 -5.16 0.77 -10.69
C VAL A 100 -5.26 -0.10 -11.95
N THR A 101 -5.01 0.51 -13.10
CA THR A 101 -5.16 -0.08 -14.43
C THR A 101 -4.23 -1.29 -14.65
N PRO A 102 -4.70 -2.40 -15.22
CA PRO A 102 -3.84 -3.51 -15.60
C PRO A 102 -2.80 -3.09 -16.63
N SER A 103 -1.56 -3.56 -16.48
CA SER A 103 -0.58 -3.42 -17.56
C SER A 103 -0.80 -4.53 -18.60
N ASP A 104 -0.79 -4.15 -19.88
CA ASP A 104 -0.76 -5.11 -20.98
C ASP A 104 0.67 -5.68 -21.06
N THR A 105 0.87 -6.87 -20.52
CA THR A 105 2.14 -7.60 -20.64
C THR A 105 2.12 -8.47 -21.90
N VAL A 106 3.30 -8.74 -22.42
CA VAL A 106 3.47 -9.63 -23.61
C VAL A 106 2.95 -11.04 -23.34
N LEU A 107 3.00 -11.48 -22.08
CA LEU A 107 2.52 -12.78 -21.62
C LEU A 107 1.15 -12.66 -20.93
N PRO A 108 0.34 -13.75 -20.89
CA PRO A 108 -0.87 -13.80 -20.10
C PRO A 108 -0.58 -13.42 -18.65
N GLY A 109 -1.30 -12.44 -18.15
CA GLY A 109 -1.10 -11.95 -16.78
C GLY A 109 -1.84 -10.64 -16.55
N GLY A 110 -1.62 -10.05 -15.40
CA GLY A 110 -2.23 -8.76 -15.06
C GLY A 110 -1.70 -8.21 -13.74
N THR A 111 -1.94 -6.94 -13.54
CA THR A 111 -1.64 -6.25 -12.27
C THR A 111 -2.94 -5.69 -11.69
N LYS A 112 -3.20 -6.02 -10.43
CA LYS A 112 -4.25 -5.36 -9.64
C LYS A 112 -3.57 -4.58 -8.54
N ALA A 113 -3.93 -3.31 -8.41
CA ALA A 113 -3.53 -2.52 -7.26
C ALA A 113 -4.74 -1.84 -6.66
N LYS A 114 -4.76 -1.81 -5.33
CA LYS A 114 -5.72 -1.07 -4.53
C LYS A 114 -4.96 -0.12 -3.66
N GLN A 115 -5.47 1.08 -3.54
CA GLN A 115 -4.91 2.10 -2.67
C GLN A 115 -6.02 2.71 -1.83
N ARG A 116 -5.80 2.75 -0.54
CA ARG A 116 -6.70 3.39 0.43
C ARG A 116 -5.91 4.34 1.29
N THR A 117 -6.46 5.53 1.50
CA THR A 117 -5.91 6.50 2.45
C THR A 117 -6.91 6.75 3.56
N ILE A 118 -6.45 6.65 4.79
CA ILE A 118 -7.23 6.97 5.99
C ILE A 118 -6.48 7.94 6.86
N THR A 119 -7.20 8.86 7.48
CA THR A 119 -6.64 9.67 8.56
C THR A 119 -6.75 8.89 9.87
N ALA A 120 -5.64 8.82 10.59
CA ALA A 120 -5.56 8.21 11.91
C ALA A 120 -4.92 9.18 12.91
N THR A 121 -5.15 8.94 14.19
CA THR A 121 -4.54 9.70 15.29
C THR A 121 -3.49 8.83 15.98
N ILE A 122 -2.34 9.39 16.30
CA ILE A 122 -1.32 8.72 17.11
C ILE A 122 -1.82 8.63 18.53
N THR A 123 -1.97 7.41 19.05
CA THR A 123 -2.49 7.16 20.40
C THR A 123 -1.44 6.67 21.39
N ALA A 124 -0.33 6.11 20.90
CA ALA A 124 0.80 5.74 21.73
C ALA A 124 2.11 5.76 20.92
N ILE A 125 3.20 6.06 21.60
CA ILE A 125 4.57 5.99 21.06
C ILE A 125 5.40 5.25 22.11
N ASP A 126 6.07 4.19 21.70
CA ASP A 126 7.00 3.44 22.53
C ASP A 126 8.43 3.62 22.00
N PRO A 127 9.28 4.41 22.67
CA PRO A 127 10.66 4.60 22.26
C PRO A 127 11.58 3.42 22.63
N ALA A 128 11.19 2.57 23.57
CA ALA A 128 11.96 1.40 23.97
C ALA A 128 11.85 0.27 22.95
N LEU A 129 10.62 0.06 22.44
CA LEU A 129 10.33 -0.85 21.31
C LEU A 129 9.93 0.00 20.10
N PRO A 130 10.86 0.71 19.44
CA PRO A 130 10.53 1.78 18.51
C PRO A 130 9.27 1.54 17.70
N SER A 131 8.12 2.00 18.22
CA SER A 131 6.81 1.73 17.62
C SER A 131 5.82 2.88 17.85
N ILE A 132 4.87 2.99 16.95
CA ILE A 132 3.76 3.94 17.00
C ILE A 132 2.45 3.18 16.91
N THR A 133 1.49 3.53 17.76
CA THR A 133 0.12 3.03 17.68
C THR A 133 -0.78 4.14 17.16
N PHE A 134 -1.55 3.79 16.14
CA PHE A 134 -2.53 4.65 15.48
C PHE A 134 -3.95 4.18 15.81
N SER A 135 -4.88 5.11 15.95
CA SER A 135 -6.32 4.84 15.98
C SER A 135 -6.97 5.54 14.79
N GLY A 136 -7.62 4.75 13.95
CA GLY A 136 -8.36 5.23 12.79
C GLY A 136 -9.87 5.31 13.03
N PRO A 137 -10.66 5.55 11.98
CA PRO A 137 -12.11 5.55 12.03
C PRO A 137 -12.67 4.25 12.61
N ASN A 138 -13.82 4.33 13.31
CA ASN A 138 -14.51 3.18 13.91
C ASN A 138 -13.71 2.41 14.98
N GLY A 139 -12.76 3.09 15.69
CA GLY A 139 -12.00 2.47 16.76
C GLY A 139 -10.91 1.48 16.30
N TRP A 140 -10.66 1.40 15.02
CA TRP A 140 -9.57 0.61 14.46
C TRP A 140 -8.22 1.05 15.05
N LYS A 141 -7.40 0.08 15.45
CA LYS A 141 -6.06 0.30 15.99
C LYS A 141 -5.01 -0.49 15.21
N TYR A 142 -3.87 0.15 14.97
CA TYR A 142 -2.74 -0.45 14.29
C TYR A 142 -1.44 0.01 14.95
N THR A 143 -0.57 -0.95 15.26
CA THR A 143 0.77 -0.67 15.79
C THR A 143 1.82 -1.03 14.76
N SER A 144 2.69 -0.09 14.44
CA SER A 144 3.80 -0.28 13.51
C SER A 144 5.14 -0.08 14.18
N LYS A 145 6.09 -0.96 13.88
CA LYS A 145 7.50 -0.73 14.22
C LYS A 145 8.05 0.39 13.33
N VAL A 146 8.87 1.24 13.91
CA VAL A 146 9.52 2.36 13.23
C VAL A 146 11.03 2.11 13.23
N ALA A 147 11.59 1.88 12.04
CA ALA A 147 13.02 1.62 11.90
C ALA A 147 13.89 2.85 12.22
N ASP A 148 13.34 4.05 11.98
CA ASP A 148 14.02 5.33 12.16
C ASP A 148 13.57 5.99 13.47
N LYS A 149 14.45 5.96 14.45
CA LYS A 149 14.18 6.56 15.77
C LYS A 149 14.05 8.08 15.72
N GLU A 150 14.67 8.75 14.76
CA GLU A 150 14.56 10.21 14.61
C GLU A 150 13.16 10.60 14.15
N ALA A 151 12.48 9.73 13.39
CA ALA A 151 11.09 9.95 13.01
C ALA A 151 10.13 9.91 14.21
N LEU A 152 10.46 9.13 15.26
CA LEU A 152 9.66 9.11 16.50
C LEU A 152 9.74 10.44 17.24
N ALA A 153 10.89 11.11 17.21
CA ALA A 153 11.09 12.39 17.88
C ALA A 153 10.31 13.55 17.22
N LYS A 154 9.87 13.37 15.99
CA LYS A 154 9.15 14.40 15.21
C LYS A 154 7.64 14.35 15.36
N VAL A 155 7.12 13.34 16.05
CA VAL A 155 5.68 13.10 16.22
C VAL A 155 5.36 12.97 17.70
N LYS A 156 4.11 13.25 18.05
CA LYS A 156 3.59 13.14 19.43
C LYS A 156 2.20 12.50 19.45
N VAL A 157 1.82 11.99 20.59
CA VAL A 157 0.45 11.51 20.83
C VAL A 157 -0.52 12.66 20.60
N GLY A 158 -1.59 12.38 19.87
CA GLY A 158 -2.59 13.34 19.41
C GLY A 158 -2.36 13.89 18.01
N ASP A 159 -1.17 13.71 17.42
CA ASP A 159 -0.95 14.11 16.04
C ASP A 159 -1.80 13.28 15.07
N LYS A 160 -2.29 13.93 14.03
CA LYS A 160 -3.01 13.27 12.94
C LYS A 160 -2.06 12.92 11.79
N VAL A 161 -2.24 11.76 11.24
CA VAL A 161 -1.48 11.26 10.08
C VAL A 161 -2.42 10.71 9.03
N ASP A 162 -2.06 10.86 7.76
CA ASP A 162 -2.68 10.11 6.68
C ASP A 162 -1.86 8.84 6.43
N ILE A 163 -2.51 7.70 6.53
CA ILE A 163 -1.93 6.40 6.25
C ILE A 163 -2.45 5.95 4.90
N THR A 164 -1.55 5.88 3.91
CA THR A 164 -1.86 5.35 2.60
C THR A 164 -1.35 3.93 2.51
N TYR A 165 -2.27 2.99 2.44
CA TYR A 165 -2.01 1.58 2.22
C TYR A 165 -2.17 1.28 0.73
N THR A 166 -1.14 0.67 0.14
CA THR A 166 -1.18 0.19 -1.24
C THR A 166 -0.89 -1.30 -1.25
N GLU A 167 -1.81 -2.05 -1.83
CA GLU A 167 -1.70 -3.47 -2.10
C GLU A 167 -1.69 -3.67 -3.62
N ALA A 168 -0.68 -4.35 -4.13
CA ALA A 168 -0.63 -4.71 -5.53
C ALA A 168 -0.35 -6.21 -5.69
N LEU A 169 -1.11 -6.84 -6.58
CA LEU A 169 -0.91 -8.20 -7.02
C LEU A 169 -0.53 -8.17 -8.51
N MET A 170 0.66 -8.63 -8.81
CA MET A 170 1.12 -8.84 -10.18
C MET A 170 1.19 -10.33 -10.46
N VAL A 171 0.47 -10.78 -11.48
CA VAL A 171 0.50 -12.15 -11.96
C VAL A 171 1.19 -12.18 -13.31
N SER A 172 2.18 -13.02 -13.46
CA SER A 172 2.85 -13.28 -14.75
C SER A 172 2.88 -14.78 -15.01
N VAL A 173 2.76 -15.13 -16.27
CA VAL A 173 2.79 -16.51 -16.76
C VAL A 173 3.96 -16.63 -17.74
N LYS A 174 4.72 -17.72 -17.61
CA LYS A 174 5.87 -18.06 -18.48
C LYS A 174 5.64 -19.39 -19.14
#